data_56251ce238038f806256c1c5cc211402
#
_entry.id   56251ce238038f806256c1c5cc211402
#
_cell.length_a   1.000
_cell.length_b   1.000
_cell.length_c   1.000
_cell.angle_alpha   90.00
_cell.angle_beta   90.00
_cell.angle_gamma   90.00
#
_symmetry.space_group_name_H-M   'P 1'
#
loop_
_entity.id
_entity.type
_entity.pdbx_description
1 polymer ?
#
loop_
_entity_poly.entity_id
_entity_poly.type
_entity_poly.pdbx_seq_one_letter_code
_entity_poly.pdbx_strand_id
1 'polypeptide(L)'
;MSANNKKCRAMLATSAATNGNVQPLLSTTTSLYSFGPARQVPSPQHDADAELAVLGAILLDAEIALPQVTPLLKPIDFYIVKHGWVYDAILALRERGESIDFVTVTGELERRGQLGELGGPAFIAGLDGRAPTAYHAGSYARAVLDLSLRQQAIRKAEEIAQAAYDNEIDPRTLPDRALSAIQEWREDSPTHDRFKLHFAREALEPQPPVDWIVDRLFAAGSVAALVGEGGSKKTWTALDAAVAVASGHRWLNFNTQRGMVLIVDEESGRHRLNRRLADVLRGHEVAGDPPIAYVSLAGFNLWQAPDDALALHYLVRSVSARLVIVDALADVLLGGDENSATDTQAVFHALRVVAEAEQCAVVVIHHSNRAGQYRGSSAIKGAVDSLLMVESKPDDAQIDFTVEKNRDGETFTFAALANFGPGSFNLSPAAPGEHFSKSEGYVLRYLAEHGESETMDIQANADICSSSAARQAIYSLAARGKVRRVDSGSPGKRAIYGLAINEPELRHAEQ
;
A
#
# COMPACT_ATOMS: atom_id res chain seq x y z
N MET A 1 13.41 18.76 -54.40
CA MET A 1 14.09 18.36 -55.64
C MET A 1 14.93 19.55 -56.12
N SER A 2 16.20 19.29 -56.45
CA SER A 2 17.08 20.20 -57.23
C SER A 2 17.55 21.46 -56.55
N ALA A 3 18.79 21.45 -56.01
CA ALA A 3 19.82 22.50 -56.15
C ALA A 3 21.15 22.20 -55.46
N ASN A 4 21.33 21.10 -54.72
CA ASN A 4 22.57 20.83 -53.95
C ASN A 4 23.45 19.69 -54.50
N ASN A 5 23.10 19.10 -55.63
CA ASN A 5 23.84 17.94 -56.18
C ASN A 5 24.74 18.30 -57.40
N LYS A 6 24.92 19.60 -57.73
CA LYS A 6 25.78 20.05 -58.85
C LYS A 6 27.09 20.66 -58.40
N LYS A 7 27.37 20.91 -57.12
CA LYS A 7 28.64 21.49 -56.65
C LYS A 7 29.71 20.47 -56.28
N CYS A 8 29.37 19.19 -56.08
CA CYS A 8 30.38 18.15 -55.78
C CYS A 8 30.98 17.45 -57.02
N ARG A 9 30.47 17.69 -58.27
CA ARG A 9 30.99 17.07 -59.48
C ARG A 9 31.92 17.97 -60.29
N ALA A 10 32.16 19.23 -59.90
CA ALA A 10 32.95 20.20 -60.64
C ALA A 10 34.40 20.39 -60.13
N MET A 11 34.79 19.60 -59.07
CA MET A 11 36.16 19.73 -58.49
C MET A 11 37.07 18.52 -58.77
N LEU A 12 36.67 17.60 -59.67
CA LEU A 12 37.52 16.44 -60.04
C LEU A 12 37.91 16.35 -61.51
N ALA A 13 37.91 17.45 -62.24
CA ALA A 13 38.30 17.46 -63.65
C ALA A 13 39.13 18.69 -64.01
N THR A 14 40.29 18.83 -63.39
CA THR A 14 41.45 19.64 -64.00
C THR A 14 42.67 19.29 -63.18
N SER A 15 43.46 18.30 -63.67
CA SER A 15 44.89 18.24 -63.60
C SER A 15 45.37 16.90 -64.18
N ALA A 16 45.46 16.86 -65.51
CA ALA A 16 46.21 15.85 -66.19
C ALA A 16 47.09 16.59 -67.19
N ALA A 17 48.33 16.68 -66.87
CA ALA A 17 49.52 16.74 -67.79
C ALA A 17 50.68 17.51 -67.13
N THR A 18 51.65 16.78 -66.59
CA THR A 18 53.07 17.04 -66.88
C THR A 18 53.92 15.86 -66.34
N ASN A 19 54.82 15.38 -67.21
CA ASN A 19 55.73 14.26 -67.04
C ASN A 19 56.64 14.37 -65.82
N GLY A 20 57.04 13.24 -65.24
CA GLY A 20 58.24 13.16 -64.41
C GLY A 20 58.20 12.07 -63.38
N ASN A 21 58.84 10.93 -63.70
CA ASN A 21 59.45 9.94 -62.79
C ASN A 21 58.94 9.87 -61.35
N VAL A 22 58.08 8.95 -61.08
CA VAL A 22 57.61 8.68 -59.70
C VAL A 22 57.92 7.22 -59.38
N GLN A 23 58.89 7.02 -58.50
CA GLN A 23 58.98 5.77 -57.73
C GLN A 23 57.71 5.56 -56.92
N PRO A 24 57.25 4.31 -56.71
CA PRO A 24 56.06 4.07 -55.90
C PRO A 24 56.35 4.35 -54.43
N LEU A 25 55.90 5.48 -53.95
CA LEU A 25 55.78 5.72 -52.55
C LEU A 25 54.71 4.76 -52.01
N LEU A 26 55.15 3.78 -51.25
CA LEU A 26 54.29 2.99 -50.37
C LEU A 26 53.40 3.94 -49.57
N SER A 27 52.11 3.90 -49.84
CA SER A 27 51.13 4.68 -49.18
C SER A 27 51.07 4.29 -47.70
N THR A 28 51.66 5.07 -46.85
CA THR A 28 51.30 5.14 -45.46
C THR A 28 49.89 5.76 -45.37
N THR A 29 48.89 4.96 -45.52
CA THR A 29 47.53 5.31 -45.05
C THR A 29 47.62 5.39 -43.54
N THR A 30 47.89 6.58 -43.02
CA THR A 30 47.76 6.88 -41.60
C THR A 30 46.27 6.69 -41.26
N SER A 31 45.95 5.55 -40.68
CA SER A 31 44.66 5.32 -40.09
C SER A 31 44.38 6.41 -39.06
N LEU A 32 43.43 7.28 -39.33
CA LEU A 32 42.96 8.32 -38.41
C LEU A 32 42.22 7.72 -37.19
N TYR A 33 42.13 6.41 -37.09
CA TYR A 33 41.60 5.66 -35.96
C TYR A 33 42.70 4.77 -35.39
N SER A 34 43.73 5.35 -34.77
CA SER A 34 44.50 4.61 -33.79
C SER A 34 43.61 4.48 -32.54
N PHE A 35 42.89 3.36 -32.42
CA PHE A 35 42.49 2.92 -31.12
C PHE A 35 43.77 2.82 -30.29
N GLY A 36 43.85 3.64 -29.21
CA GLY A 36 44.97 3.55 -28.28
C GLY A 36 45.13 2.10 -27.79
N PRO A 37 46.29 1.77 -27.15
CA PRO A 37 46.57 0.42 -26.71
C PRO A 37 45.32 -0.15 -26.02
N ALA A 38 44.92 -1.37 -26.41
CA ALA A 38 43.73 -2.03 -25.89
C ALA A 38 43.70 -1.83 -24.37
N ARG A 39 42.77 -0.99 -23.91
CA ARG A 39 42.54 -0.79 -22.48
C ARG A 39 42.19 -2.19 -21.98
N GLN A 40 43.02 -2.77 -21.13
CA GLN A 40 42.65 -3.99 -20.42
C GLN A 40 41.34 -3.67 -19.72
N VAL A 41 40.23 -4.28 -20.17
CA VAL A 41 38.94 -4.17 -19.51
C VAL A 41 39.16 -4.82 -18.12
N PRO A 42 38.97 -4.06 -17.03
CA PRO A 42 39.13 -4.63 -15.70
C PRO A 42 38.18 -5.82 -15.57
N SER A 43 38.63 -6.89 -14.92
CA SER A 43 37.74 -7.99 -14.58
C SER A 43 36.52 -7.45 -13.83
N PRO A 44 35.29 -7.96 -14.11
CA PRO A 44 34.08 -7.53 -13.40
C PRO A 44 34.31 -7.60 -11.90
N GLN A 45 34.04 -6.49 -11.22
CA GLN A 45 34.13 -6.48 -9.75
C GLN A 45 33.00 -7.34 -9.18
N HIS A 46 33.33 -8.17 -8.20
CA HIS A 46 32.38 -8.96 -7.44
C HIS A 46 32.79 -8.95 -5.95
N ASP A 47 31.85 -9.16 -5.10
CA ASP A 47 32.05 -9.26 -3.64
C ASP A 47 31.51 -10.60 -3.16
N ALA A 48 32.44 -11.60 -3.09
CA ALA A 48 32.11 -12.95 -2.63
C ALA A 48 31.65 -12.97 -1.17
N ASP A 49 32.16 -12.06 -0.35
CA ASP A 49 31.79 -12.00 1.08
C ASP A 49 30.37 -11.44 1.24
N ALA A 50 29.96 -10.45 0.41
CA ALA A 50 28.58 -9.98 0.38
C ALA A 50 27.60 -11.06 -0.09
N GLU A 51 27.95 -11.85 -1.12
CA GLU A 51 27.13 -12.98 -1.56
C GLU A 51 26.97 -14.04 -0.47
N LEU A 52 28.05 -14.41 0.20
CA LEU A 52 28.03 -15.36 1.32
C LEU A 52 27.26 -14.82 2.52
N ALA A 53 27.33 -13.49 2.77
CA ALA A 53 26.57 -12.84 3.83
C ALA A 53 25.05 -12.86 3.55
N VAL A 54 24.62 -12.71 2.29
CA VAL A 54 23.21 -12.90 1.91
C VAL A 54 22.74 -14.30 2.22
N LEU A 55 23.47 -15.32 1.77
CA LEU A 55 23.11 -16.72 1.98
C LEU A 55 23.14 -17.11 3.47
N GLY A 56 24.17 -16.64 4.19
CA GLY A 56 24.30 -16.86 5.63
C GLY A 56 23.17 -16.19 6.42
N ALA A 57 22.78 -14.98 6.07
CA ALA A 57 21.65 -14.28 6.70
C ALA A 57 20.32 -15.04 6.52
N ILE A 58 20.10 -15.64 5.33
CA ILE A 58 18.90 -16.43 5.05
C ILE A 58 18.91 -17.73 5.89
N LEU A 59 20.04 -18.42 5.97
CA LEU A 59 20.15 -19.63 6.78
C LEU A 59 20.06 -19.37 8.29
N LEU A 60 20.48 -18.17 8.73
CA LEU A 60 20.38 -17.76 10.13
C LEU A 60 18.90 -17.51 10.53
N ASP A 61 18.13 -16.82 9.70
CA ASP A 61 16.69 -16.60 9.89
C ASP A 61 16.06 -16.26 8.55
N ALA A 62 15.44 -17.25 7.92
CA ALA A 62 14.81 -17.12 6.62
C ALA A 62 13.58 -16.21 6.65
N GLU A 63 12.82 -16.18 7.76
CA GLU A 63 11.62 -15.37 7.90
C GLU A 63 11.95 -13.87 7.91
N ILE A 64 13.08 -13.51 8.48
CA ILE A 64 13.55 -12.12 8.53
C ILE A 64 14.29 -11.75 7.24
N ALA A 65 15.14 -12.63 6.70
CA ALA A 65 16.04 -12.28 5.60
C ALA A 65 15.36 -12.34 4.22
N LEU A 66 14.56 -13.37 3.92
CA LEU A 66 13.98 -13.56 2.60
C LEU A 66 13.08 -12.39 2.14
N PRO A 67 12.22 -11.80 2.97
CA PRO A 67 11.43 -10.64 2.56
C PRO A 67 12.28 -9.44 2.11
N GLN A 68 13.50 -9.32 2.65
CA GLN A 68 14.42 -8.24 2.29
C GLN A 68 15.24 -8.56 1.03
N VAL A 69 15.51 -9.83 0.75
CA VAL A 69 16.41 -10.28 -0.33
C VAL A 69 15.64 -10.56 -1.62
N THR A 70 14.49 -11.25 -1.55
CA THR A 70 13.75 -11.69 -2.75
C THR A 70 13.23 -10.58 -3.65
N PRO A 71 12.88 -9.37 -3.15
CA PRO A 71 12.54 -8.27 -4.02
C PRO A 71 13.75 -7.67 -4.78
N LEU A 72 14.97 -7.96 -4.30
CA LEU A 72 16.19 -7.35 -4.82
C LEU A 72 16.97 -8.29 -5.74
N LEU A 73 17.05 -9.58 -5.39
CA LEU A 73 17.95 -10.52 -6.04
C LEU A 73 17.21 -11.69 -6.70
N LYS A 74 17.70 -12.05 -7.88
CA LYS A 74 17.43 -13.32 -8.58
C LYS A 74 18.68 -14.22 -8.50
N PRO A 75 18.57 -15.55 -8.70
CA PRO A 75 19.75 -16.43 -8.70
C PRO A 75 20.86 -16.04 -9.67
N ILE A 76 20.50 -15.39 -10.80
CA ILE A 76 21.45 -14.92 -11.82
C ILE A 76 22.28 -13.69 -11.37
N ASP A 77 21.86 -13.00 -10.30
CA ASP A 77 22.57 -11.83 -9.78
C ASP A 77 23.83 -12.19 -8.98
N PHE A 78 23.96 -13.45 -8.59
CA PHE A 78 25.17 -13.94 -7.95
C PHE A 78 26.27 -14.16 -9.01
N TYR A 79 27.43 -13.50 -8.84
CA TYR A 79 28.57 -13.66 -9.73
C TYR A 79 29.13 -15.08 -9.65
N ILE A 80 29.21 -15.62 -8.44
CA ILE A 80 29.64 -17.00 -8.22
C ILE A 80 28.44 -17.90 -8.47
N VAL A 81 28.43 -18.56 -9.62
CA VAL A 81 27.32 -19.44 -10.06
C VAL A 81 26.84 -20.41 -8.98
N LYS A 82 27.79 -20.94 -8.19
CA LYS A 82 27.50 -21.85 -7.08
C LYS A 82 26.68 -21.21 -5.96
N HIS A 83 26.88 -19.92 -5.69
CA HIS A 83 26.06 -19.17 -4.73
C HIS A 83 24.63 -18.98 -5.27
N GLY A 84 24.51 -18.73 -6.57
CA GLY A 84 23.21 -18.66 -7.26
C GLY A 84 22.42 -19.98 -7.16
N TRP A 85 23.10 -21.16 -7.24
CA TRP A 85 22.45 -22.45 -7.05
C TRP A 85 21.89 -22.63 -5.63
N VAL A 86 22.63 -22.18 -4.61
CA VAL A 86 22.16 -22.23 -3.22
C VAL A 86 20.93 -21.36 -3.04
N TYR A 87 20.97 -20.15 -3.59
CA TYR A 87 19.83 -19.22 -3.51
C TYR A 87 18.62 -19.76 -4.26
N ASP A 88 18.80 -20.35 -5.44
CA ASP A 88 17.72 -20.97 -6.21
C ASP A 88 17.09 -22.18 -5.49
N ALA A 89 17.91 -22.98 -4.79
CA ALA A 89 17.43 -24.06 -3.94
C ALA A 89 16.58 -23.52 -2.77
N ILE A 90 17.03 -22.44 -2.13
CA ILE A 90 16.29 -21.75 -1.06
C ILE A 90 14.92 -21.25 -1.56
N LEU A 91 14.87 -20.61 -2.72
CA LEU A 91 13.62 -20.12 -3.31
C LEU A 91 12.65 -21.27 -3.60
N ALA A 92 13.13 -22.38 -4.13
CA ALA A 92 12.30 -23.54 -4.41
C ALA A 92 11.74 -24.21 -3.14
N LEU A 93 12.51 -24.25 -2.05
CA LEU A 93 12.00 -24.70 -0.74
C LEU A 93 10.88 -23.79 -0.24
N ARG A 94 11.09 -22.48 -0.34
CA ARG A 94 10.08 -21.48 0.03
C ARG A 94 8.77 -21.64 -0.77
N GLU A 95 8.87 -21.82 -2.08
CA GLU A 95 7.69 -22.03 -2.95
C GLU A 95 6.87 -23.25 -2.56
N ARG A 96 7.53 -24.30 -2.05
CA ARG A 96 6.86 -25.50 -1.54
C ARG A 96 6.38 -25.38 -0.09
N GLY A 97 6.66 -24.26 0.59
CA GLY A 97 6.32 -24.06 2.00
C GLY A 97 7.15 -24.93 2.95
N GLU A 98 8.34 -25.39 2.52
CA GLU A 98 9.26 -26.17 3.33
C GLU A 98 10.13 -25.25 4.19
N SER A 99 10.56 -25.73 5.38
CA SER A 99 11.50 -24.99 6.22
C SER A 99 12.83 -24.80 5.51
N ILE A 100 13.47 -23.65 5.73
CA ILE A 100 14.76 -23.31 5.13
C ILE A 100 15.80 -23.37 6.22
N ASP A 101 16.57 -24.45 6.21
CA ASP A 101 17.65 -24.71 7.13
C ASP A 101 18.79 -25.50 6.44
N PHE A 102 19.86 -25.74 7.17
CA PHE A 102 21.00 -26.50 6.68
C PHE A 102 20.60 -27.84 6.06
N VAL A 103 19.67 -28.59 6.69
CA VAL A 103 19.30 -29.94 6.27
C VAL A 103 18.50 -29.93 5.00
N THR A 104 17.49 -29.07 4.93
CA THR A 104 16.57 -28.96 3.79
C THR A 104 17.28 -28.40 2.55
N VAL A 105 18.13 -27.36 2.71
CA VAL A 105 18.92 -26.80 1.61
C VAL A 105 19.95 -27.81 1.09
N THR A 106 20.62 -28.54 1.98
CA THR A 106 21.55 -29.60 1.57
C THR A 106 20.84 -30.70 0.79
N GLY A 107 19.69 -31.17 1.29
CA GLY A 107 18.88 -32.20 0.61
C GLY A 107 18.34 -31.73 -0.77
N GLU A 108 17.93 -30.47 -0.91
CA GLU A 108 17.48 -29.90 -2.18
C GLU A 108 18.63 -29.84 -3.20
N LEU A 109 19.82 -29.41 -2.77
CA LEU A 109 21.01 -29.36 -3.62
C LEU A 109 21.51 -30.76 -4.02
N GLU A 110 21.39 -31.77 -3.13
CA GLU A 110 21.68 -33.14 -3.46
C GLU A 110 20.70 -33.71 -4.48
N ARG A 111 19.40 -33.45 -4.30
CA ARG A 111 18.35 -33.83 -5.28
C ARG A 111 18.58 -33.24 -6.65
N ARG A 112 19.15 -32.02 -6.73
CA ARG A 112 19.54 -31.34 -7.97
C ARG A 112 20.88 -31.81 -8.55
N GLY A 113 21.64 -32.64 -7.82
CA GLY A 113 22.97 -33.08 -8.22
C GLY A 113 24.05 -31.99 -8.13
N GLN A 114 23.80 -30.88 -7.44
CA GLN A 114 24.67 -29.70 -7.34
C GLN A 114 25.58 -29.74 -6.12
N LEU A 115 25.22 -30.49 -5.09
CA LEU A 115 25.93 -30.53 -3.80
C LEU A 115 27.39 -30.90 -3.92
N GLY A 116 27.74 -31.87 -4.79
CA GLY A 116 29.12 -32.32 -5.01
C GLY A 116 30.03 -31.22 -5.55
N GLU A 117 29.51 -30.40 -6.49
CA GLU A 117 30.25 -29.29 -7.07
C GLU A 117 30.46 -28.10 -6.12
N LEU A 118 29.57 -27.96 -5.12
CA LEU A 118 29.69 -26.98 -4.03
C LEU A 118 30.80 -27.37 -3.02
N GLY A 119 31.29 -28.61 -3.04
CA GLY A 119 32.24 -29.12 -2.03
C GLY A 119 31.56 -29.88 -0.89
N GLY A 120 30.31 -30.32 -1.12
CA GLY A 120 29.53 -31.11 -0.18
C GLY A 120 28.84 -30.30 0.92
N PRO A 121 28.26 -30.98 1.93
CA PRO A 121 27.51 -30.32 3.01
C PRO A 121 28.36 -29.32 3.82
N ALA A 122 29.68 -29.46 3.80
CA ALA A 122 30.60 -28.56 4.51
C ALA A 122 30.56 -27.14 4.02
N PHE A 123 30.22 -26.91 2.72
CA PHE A 123 30.04 -25.58 2.19
C PHE A 123 28.80 -24.89 2.79
N ILE A 124 27.70 -25.60 2.87
CA ILE A 124 26.45 -25.07 3.45
C ILE A 124 26.61 -24.78 4.93
N ALA A 125 27.27 -25.71 5.67
CA ALA A 125 27.64 -25.49 7.07
C ALA A 125 28.57 -24.28 7.26
N GLY A 126 29.45 -23.98 6.29
CA GLY A 126 30.33 -22.82 6.32
C GLY A 126 29.66 -21.49 6.05
N LEU A 127 28.38 -21.47 5.67
CA LEU A 127 27.58 -20.25 5.55
C LEU A 127 27.12 -19.75 6.93
N ASP A 128 27.04 -20.64 7.92
CA ASP A 128 26.78 -20.24 9.31
C ASP A 128 27.90 -19.32 9.81
N GLY A 129 27.49 -18.21 10.42
CA GLY A 129 28.42 -17.16 10.86
C GLY A 129 28.98 -16.22 9.78
N ARG A 130 28.57 -16.35 8.50
CA ARG A 130 28.95 -15.39 7.45
C ARG A 130 28.20 -14.07 7.56
N ALA A 131 27.00 -14.07 8.12
CA ALA A 131 26.28 -12.86 8.48
C ALA A 131 26.18 -12.75 10.00
N PRO A 132 26.46 -11.59 10.59
CA PRO A 132 26.30 -11.37 12.03
C PRO A 132 24.83 -11.31 12.45
N THR A 133 23.91 -11.03 11.52
CA THR A 133 22.47 -10.94 11.77
C THR A 133 21.68 -11.05 10.47
N ALA A 134 20.46 -11.60 10.54
CA ALA A 134 19.51 -11.63 9.44
C ALA A 134 18.88 -10.25 9.14
N TYR A 135 18.87 -9.34 10.12
CA TYR A 135 18.27 -7.99 9.95
C TYR A 135 18.97 -7.11 8.91
N HIS A 136 20.21 -7.39 8.57
CA HIS A 136 20.97 -6.64 7.57
C HIS A 136 21.02 -7.30 6.18
N ALA A 137 20.24 -8.36 5.97
CA ALA A 137 20.20 -9.10 4.71
C ALA A 137 19.93 -8.19 3.50
N GLY A 138 19.03 -7.22 3.64
CA GLY A 138 18.73 -6.24 2.59
C GLY A 138 19.93 -5.35 2.22
N SER A 139 20.80 -5.03 3.15
CA SER A 139 22.01 -4.25 2.88
C SER A 139 23.04 -5.06 2.09
N TYR A 140 23.23 -6.34 2.43
CA TYR A 140 24.07 -7.26 1.67
C TYR A 140 23.52 -7.51 0.28
N ALA A 141 22.21 -7.70 0.16
CA ALA A 141 21.52 -7.88 -1.12
C ALA A 141 21.69 -6.67 -2.04
N ARG A 142 21.61 -5.44 -1.54
CA ARG A 142 21.87 -4.23 -2.32
C ARG A 142 23.31 -4.17 -2.85
N ALA A 143 24.30 -4.54 -2.04
CA ALA A 143 25.69 -4.59 -2.49
C ALA A 143 25.89 -5.61 -3.63
N VAL A 144 25.28 -6.79 -3.54
CA VAL A 144 25.30 -7.80 -4.60
C VAL A 144 24.59 -7.28 -5.85
N LEU A 145 23.42 -6.66 -5.72
CA LEU A 145 22.66 -6.08 -6.84
C LEU A 145 23.44 -5.01 -7.60
N ASP A 146 24.08 -4.06 -6.90
CA ASP A 146 24.86 -2.99 -7.53
C ASP A 146 25.99 -3.55 -8.40
N LEU A 147 26.65 -4.61 -7.94
CA LEU A 147 27.70 -5.28 -8.71
C LEU A 147 27.13 -6.11 -9.85
N SER A 148 26.01 -6.80 -9.65
CA SER A 148 25.29 -7.54 -10.71
C SER A 148 24.89 -6.61 -11.86
N LEU A 149 24.30 -5.45 -11.58
CA LEU A 149 23.90 -4.48 -12.59
C LEU A 149 25.09 -4.00 -13.43
N ARG A 150 26.25 -3.74 -12.81
CA ARG A 150 27.48 -3.36 -13.52
C ARG A 150 27.97 -4.48 -14.45
N GLN A 151 27.90 -5.73 -13.99
CA GLN A 151 28.31 -6.89 -14.78
C GLN A 151 27.36 -7.15 -15.93
N GLN A 152 26.05 -6.96 -15.73
CA GLN A 152 25.05 -7.06 -16.80
C GLN A 152 25.31 -6.01 -17.88
N ALA A 153 25.63 -4.76 -17.52
CA ALA A 153 25.99 -3.72 -18.45
C ALA A 153 27.25 -4.10 -19.27
N ILE A 154 28.28 -4.67 -18.64
CA ILE A 154 29.50 -5.13 -19.30
C ILE A 154 29.16 -6.25 -20.31
N ARG A 155 28.40 -7.27 -19.87
CA ARG A 155 27.99 -8.39 -20.75
C ARG A 155 27.22 -7.91 -21.98
N LYS A 156 26.28 -6.97 -21.83
CA LYS A 156 25.51 -6.42 -22.95
C LYS A 156 26.37 -5.55 -23.88
N ALA A 157 27.32 -4.82 -23.33
CA ALA A 157 28.31 -4.09 -24.17
C ALA A 157 29.20 -5.04 -24.96
N GLU A 158 29.63 -6.15 -24.38
CA GLU A 158 30.41 -7.20 -25.06
C GLU A 158 29.61 -7.88 -26.15
N GLU A 159 28.33 -8.18 -25.93
CA GLU A 159 27.40 -8.75 -26.92
C GLU A 159 27.28 -7.83 -28.16
N ILE A 160 27.06 -6.54 -27.93
CA ILE A 160 27.00 -5.53 -28.99
C ILE A 160 28.33 -5.43 -29.73
N ALA A 161 29.47 -5.43 -29.01
CA ALA A 161 30.79 -5.40 -29.61
C ALA A 161 31.09 -6.65 -30.46
N GLN A 162 30.73 -7.84 -29.96
CA GLN A 162 30.90 -9.10 -30.71
C GLN A 162 30.08 -9.08 -32.01
N ALA A 163 28.83 -8.62 -31.97
CA ALA A 163 28.00 -8.48 -33.16
C ALA A 163 28.63 -7.52 -34.19
N ALA A 164 29.33 -6.49 -33.75
CA ALA A 164 30.00 -5.54 -34.64
C ALA A 164 31.30 -6.11 -35.26
N TYR A 165 31.95 -7.10 -34.62
CA TYR A 165 33.12 -7.81 -35.18
C TYR A 165 32.74 -8.97 -36.08
N ASP A 166 31.48 -9.40 -36.09
CA ASP A 166 31.01 -10.49 -36.91
C ASP A 166 30.74 -9.99 -38.36
N ASN A 167 31.59 -10.43 -39.30
CA ASN A 167 31.46 -10.07 -40.69
C ASN A 167 30.27 -10.70 -41.44
N GLU A 168 29.59 -11.66 -40.82
CA GLU A 168 28.39 -12.28 -41.41
C GLU A 168 27.13 -11.45 -41.12
N ILE A 169 27.20 -10.51 -40.18
CA ILE A 169 26.09 -9.63 -39.81
C ILE A 169 26.05 -8.42 -40.75
N ASP A 170 24.87 -8.13 -41.32
CA ASP A 170 24.70 -6.89 -42.11
C ASP A 170 24.86 -5.68 -41.15
N PRO A 171 25.89 -4.79 -41.41
CA PRO A 171 26.17 -3.63 -40.57
C PRO A 171 24.95 -2.69 -40.39
N ARG A 172 23.97 -2.73 -41.30
CA ARG A 172 22.75 -1.90 -41.21
C ARG A 172 21.81 -2.36 -40.13
N THR A 173 21.92 -3.62 -39.65
CA THR A 173 21.09 -4.18 -38.58
C THR A 173 21.71 -3.97 -37.19
N LEU A 174 22.97 -3.54 -37.09
CA LEU A 174 23.65 -3.36 -35.81
C LEU A 174 22.94 -2.36 -34.86
N PRO A 175 22.41 -1.21 -35.33
CA PRO A 175 21.69 -0.30 -34.46
C PRO A 175 20.44 -0.95 -33.82
N ASP A 176 19.68 -1.72 -34.60
CA ASP A 176 18.47 -2.39 -34.10
C ASP A 176 18.82 -3.50 -33.10
N ARG A 177 19.89 -4.27 -33.38
CA ARG A 177 20.40 -5.30 -32.44
C ARG A 177 20.89 -4.67 -31.14
N ALA A 178 21.61 -3.55 -31.19
CA ALA A 178 22.04 -2.83 -29.99
C ALA A 178 20.87 -2.31 -29.18
N LEU A 179 19.84 -1.77 -29.84
CA LEU A 179 18.61 -1.35 -29.19
C LEU A 179 17.88 -2.53 -28.53
N SER A 180 17.76 -3.66 -29.21
CA SER A 180 17.15 -4.86 -28.65
C SER A 180 17.89 -5.37 -27.41
N ALA A 181 19.21 -5.47 -27.46
CA ALA A 181 20.04 -5.89 -26.33
C ALA A 181 19.90 -4.95 -25.12
N ILE A 182 19.78 -3.64 -25.35
CA ILE A 182 19.53 -2.65 -24.30
C ILE A 182 18.12 -2.75 -23.76
N GLN A 183 17.12 -3.00 -24.62
CA GLN A 183 15.73 -3.18 -24.18
C GLN A 183 15.55 -4.44 -23.33
N GLU A 184 16.10 -5.58 -23.75
CA GLU A 184 16.13 -6.82 -22.95
C GLU A 184 16.77 -6.59 -21.58
N TRP A 185 17.92 -5.91 -21.53
CA TRP A 185 18.56 -5.60 -20.26
C TRP A 185 17.70 -4.69 -19.36
N ARG A 186 16.98 -3.73 -19.96
CA ARG A 186 16.05 -2.86 -19.20
C ARG A 186 14.87 -3.64 -18.64
N GLU A 187 14.32 -4.59 -19.40
CA GLU A 187 13.19 -5.42 -18.98
C GLU A 187 13.59 -6.38 -17.85
N ASP A 188 14.80 -6.91 -17.90
CA ASP A 188 15.33 -7.82 -16.87
C ASP A 188 15.84 -7.09 -15.62
N SER A 189 16.08 -5.78 -15.69
CA SER A 189 16.66 -5.01 -14.58
C SER A 189 15.61 -4.70 -13.49
N PRO A 190 15.90 -4.97 -12.20
CA PRO A 190 15.00 -4.63 -11.08
C PRO A 190 14.66 -3.14 -11.01
N THR A 191 15.53 -2.26 -11.57
CA THR A 191 15.30 -0.82 -11.63
C THR A 191 14.26 -0.42 -12.68
N HIS A 192 13.94 -1.31 -13.63
CA HIS A 192 12.94 -1.04 -14.67
C HIS A 192 11.52 -1.02 -14.10
N ASP A 193 11.23 -1.91 -13.15
CA ASP A 193 9.92 -1.93 -12.48
C ASP A 193 9.64 -0.65 -11.66
N ARG A 194 10.71 0.05 -11.22
CA ARG A 194 10.57 1.31 -10.48
C ARG A 194 10.10 2.48 -11.35
N PHE A 195 10.42 2.48 -12.65
CA PHE A 195 10.08 3.55 -13.59
C PHE A 195 9.41 2.97 -14.84
N LYS A 196 8.28 2.28 -14.65
CA LYS A 196 7.51 1.72 -15.75
C LYS A 196 6.99 2.85 -16.65
N LEU A 197 7.41 2.85 -17.91
CA LEU A 197 6.99 3.84 -18.90
C LEU A 197 5.66 3.36 -19.52
N HIS A 198 4.62 4.18 -19.37
CA HIS A 198 3.32 3.98 -20.01
C HIS A 198 3.14 4.92 -21.18
N PHE A 199 2.46 4.48 -22.23
CA PHE A 199 2.20 5.27 -23.41
C PHE A 199 0.74 5.73 -23.46
N ALA A 200 0.50 6.93 -24.01
CA ALA A 200 -0.85 7.52 -24.10
C ALA A 200 -1.89 6.60 -24.77
N ARG A 201 -1.47 5.68 -25.64
CA ARG A 201 -2.36 4.67 -26.27
C ARG A 201 -3.05 3.77 -25.24
N GLU A 202 -2.37 3.47 -24.11
CA GLU A 202 -2.93 2.62 -23.05
C GLU A 202 -4.12 3.31 -22.34
N ALA A 203 -4.11 4.65 -22.29
CA ALA A 203 -5.22 5.44 -21.75
C ALA A 203 -6.47 5.42 -22.65
N LEU A 204 -6.35 5.05 -23.91
CA LEU A 204 -7.47 4.89 -24.86
C LEU A 204 -8.13 3.52 -24.78
N GLU A 205 -7.52 2.57 -24.10
CA GLU A 205 -8.15 1.28 -23.81
C GLU A 205 -9.25 1.45 -22.75
N PRO A 206 -10.31 0.62 -22.78
CA PRO A 206 -11.33 0.66 -21.74
C PRO A 206 -10.70 0.47 -20.36
N GLN A 207 -10.79 1.51 -19.52
CA GLN A 207 -10.29 1.41 -18.15
C GLN A 207 -11.32 0.69 -17.26
N PRO A 208 -10.89 -0.14 -16.31
CA PRO A 208 -11.80 -0.74 -15.34
C PRO A 208 -12.46 0.36 -14.49
N PRO A 209 -13.71 0.15 -14.04
CA PRO A 209 -14.33 1.06 -13.09
C PRO A 209 -13.52 1.14 -11.78
N VAL A 210 -13.69 2.22 -11.03
CA VAL A 210 -13.05 2.36 -9.71
C VAL A 210 -13.47 1.19 -8.81
N ASP A 211 -12.49 0.51 -8.26
CA ASP A 211 -12.70 -0.61 -7.34
C ASP A 211 -12.90 -0.07 -5.91
N TRP A 212 -14.15 0.16 -5.52
CA TRP A 212 -14.50 0.71 -4.23
C TRP A 212 -14.53 -0.37 -3.14
N ILE A 213 -13.72 -0.21 -2.11
CA ILE A 213 -13.80 -1.02 -0.88
C ILE A 213 -14.96 -0.57 0.00
N VAL A 214 -15.15 0.75 0.12
CA VAL A 214 -16.36 1.39 0.63
C VAL A 214 -16.81 2.40 -0.41
N ASP A 215 -17.99 2.18 -0.97
CA ASP A 215 -18.53 2.93 -2.10
C ASP A 215 -18.39 4.45 -1.91
N ARG A 216 -17.83 5.14 -2.90
CA ARG A 216 -17.57 6.58 -2.94
C ARG A 216 -16.69 7.15 -1.82
N LEU A 217 -16.07 6.32 -0.97
CA LEU A 217 -15.24 6.76 0.16
C LEU A 217 -13.81 6.25 0.08
N PHE A 218 -13.63 4.94 -0.07
CA PHE A 218 -12.32 4.29 -0.04
C PHE A 218 -12.14 3.38 -1.25
N ALA A 219 -11.29 3.79 -2.19
CA ALA A 219 -10.97 3.01 -3.38
C ALA A 219 -9.74 2.11 -3.15
N ALA A 220 -9.67 0.98 -3.82
CA ALA A 220 -8.47 0.15 -3.88
C ALA A 220 -7.32 0.95 -4.51
N GLY A 221 -6.09 0.74 -4.04
CA GLY A 221 -4.91 1.49 -4.48
C GLY A 221 -4.84 2.92 -3.96
N SER A 222 -5.75 3.35 -3.05
CA SER A 222 -5.80 4.72 -2.56
C SER A 222 -5.47 4.85 -1.07
N VAL A 223 -5.07 6.06 -0.66
CA VAL A 223 -4.85 6.43 0.73
C VAL A 223 -5.84 7.49 1.15
N ALA A 224 -6.60 7.21 2.20
CA ALA A 224 -7.56 8.11 2.80
C ALA A 224 -7.12 8.56 4.19
N ALA A 225 -7.53 9.76 4.62
CA ALA A 225 -7.37 10.22 5.99
C ALA A 225 -8.71 10.44 6.66
N LEU A 226 -8.83 9.96 7.89
CA LEU A 226 -9.95 10.20 8.79
C LEU A 226 -9.51 11.21 9.87
N VAL A 227 -9.93 12.46 9.73
CA VAL A 227 -9.41 13.59 10.50
C VAL A 227 -10.49 14.18 11.42
N GLY A 228 -10.13 14.53 12.64
CA GLY A 228 -11.04 15.20 13.58
C GLY A 228 -10.42 15.41 14.96
N GLU A 229 -11.10 16.16 15.81
CA GLU A 229 -10.64 16.43 17.18
C GLU A 229 -10.50 15.16 18.04
N GLY A 230 -9.70 15.24 19.10
CA GLY A 230 -9.64 14.19 20.12
C GLY A 230 -11.03 13.92 20.71
N GLY A 231 -11.46 12.65 20.75
CA GLY A 231 -12.78 12.27 21.24
C GLY A 231 -13.91 12.33 20.21
N SER A 232 -13.66 12.72 18.95
CA SER A 232 -14.67 12.71 17.87
C SER A 232 -15.04 11.32 17.35
N LYS A 233 -14.68 10.27 18.05
CA LYS A 233 -15.04 8.85 17.77
C LYS A 233 -14.40 8.26 16.50
N LYS A 234 -13.27 8.79 16.00
CA LYS A 234 -12.58 8.31 14.79
C LYS A 234 -12.23 6.83 14.83
N THR A 235 -11.59 6.36 15.92
CA THR A 235 -11.27 4.93 16.09
C THR A 235 -12.52 4.05 16.05
N TRP A 236 -13.61 4.47 16.71
CA TRP A 236 -14.88 3.75 16.64
C TRP A 236 -15.45 3.70 15.23
N THR A 237 -15.38 4.82 14.51
CA THR A 237 -15.79 4.94 13.10
C THR A 237 -14.98 4.00 12.20
N ALA A 238 -13.66 3.99 12.37
CA ALA A 238 -12.78 3.12 11.59
C ALA A 238 -13.02 1.63 11.87
N LEU A 239 -13.21 1.25 13.15
CA LEU A 239 -13.52 -0.12 13.53
C LEU A 239 -14.90 -0.57 13.02
N ASP A 240 -15.88 0.32 13.01
CA ASP A 240 -17.23 0.04 12.49
C ASP A 240 -17.17 -0.21 10.96
N ALA A 241 -16.43 0.63 10.22
CA ALA A 241 -16.17 0.41 8.80
C ALA A 241 -15.38 -0.89 8.55
N ALA A 242 -14.38 -1.20 9.40
CA ALA A 242 -13.60 -2.43 9.32
C ALA A 242 -14.48 -3.68 9.43
N VAL A 243 -15.38 -3.70 10.41
CA VAL A 243 -16.31 -4.83 10.63
C VAL A 243 -17.30 -4.93 9.46
N ALA A 244 -17.80 -3.81 8.94
CA ALA A 244 -18.69 -3.80 7.79
C ALA A 244 -17.99 -4.40 6.54
N VAL A 245 -16.76 -4.00 6.24
CA VAL A 245 -15.95 -4.54 5.13
C VAL A 245 -15.65 -6.02 5.34
N ALA A 246 -15.20 -6.42 6.53
CA ALA A 246 -14.89 -7.83 6.82
C ALA A 246 -16.10 -8.74 6.67
N SER A 247 -17.29 -8.25 7.04
CA SER A 247 -18.54 -9.00 6.97
C SER A 247 -19.22 -8.90 5.59
N GLY A 248 -18.88 -7.90 4.78
CA GLY A 248 -19.55 -7.59 3.51
C GLY A 248 -20.93 -6.95 3.72
N HIS A 249 -21.15 -6.36 4.90
CA HIS A 249 -22.35 -5.58 5.18
C HIS A 249 -22.17 -4.14 4.69
N ARG A 250 -23.28 -3.45 4.46
CA ARG A 250 -23.22 -2.02 4.18
C ARG A 250 -22.65 -1.27 5.37
N TRP A 251 -21.78 -0.30 5.11
CA TRP A 251 -21.35 0.66 6.10
C TRP A 251 -22.23 1.91 6.00
N LEU A 252 -23.10 2.13 6.96
CA LEU A 252 -24.15 3.14 6.86
C LEU A 252 -24.97 2.95 5.56
N ASN A 253 -25.00 3.96 4.70
CA ASN A 253 -25.68 3.92 3.41
C ASN A 253 -24.78 3.50 2.24
N PHE A 254 -23.50 3.15 2.49
CA PHE A 254 -22.51 2.81 1.47
C PHE A 254 -22.39 1.29 1.33
N ASN A 255 -22.32 0.79 0.10
CA ASN A 255 -22.00 -0.61 -0.14
C ASN A 255 -20.52 -0.85 0.20
N THR A 256 -20.20 -2.05 0.68
CA THR A 256 -18.81 -2.45 0.94
C THR A 256 -18.46 -3.67 0.10
N GLN A 257 -17.20 -3.77 -0.26
CA GLN A 257 -16.64 -4.97 -0.85
C GLN A 257 -16.06 -5.83 0.29
N ARG A 258 -16.57 -7.05 0.45
CA ARG A 258 -16.07 -7.97 1.49
C ARG A 258 -14.59 -8.30 1.26
N GLY A 259 -13.78 -8.19 2.30
CA GLY A 259 -12.37 -8.51 2.23
C GLY A 259 -11.69 -8.59 3.59
N MET A 260 -10.44 -9.06 3.59
CA MET A 260 -9.58 -9.05 4.77
C MET A 260 -9.28 -7.61 5.18
N VAL A 261 -9.33 -7.34 6.47
CA VAL A 261 -8.96 -6.05 7.07
C VAL A 261 -7.73 -6.23 7.94
N LEU A 262 -6.74 -5.36 7.76
CA LEU A 262 -5.57 -5.27 8.64
C LEU A 262 -5.64 -3.96 9.44
N ILE A 263 -5.55 -4.05 10.78
CA ILE A 263 -5.50 -2.89 11.67
C ILE A 263 -4.09 -2.77 12.25
N VAL A 264 -3.47 -1.62 12.05
CA VAL A 264 -2.19 -1.22 12.65
C VAL A 264 -2.51 -0.21 13.74
N ASP A 265 -2.54 -0.69 15.00
CA ASP A 265 -2.86 0.10 16.21
C ASP A 265 -1.58 0.45 16.95
N GLU A 266 -1.10 1.66 16.79
CA GLU A 266 0.07 2.17 17.50
C GLU A 266 -0.31 3.11 18.67
N GLU A 267 -1.62 3.46 18.83
CA GLU A 267 -2.11 4.36 19.87
C GLU A 267 -2.68 3.61 21.10
N SER A 268 -3.55 2.63 20.88
CA SER A 268 -4.44 2.14 21.94
C SER A 268 -3.87 0.99 22.77
N GLY A 269 -3.15 0.08 22.15
CA GLY A 269 -2.67 -1.15 22.73
C GLY A 269 -3.71 -2.29 22.72
N ARG A 270 -3.21 -3.52 22.62
CA ARG A 270 -3.95 -4.77 22.36
C ARG A 270 -5.23 -4.95 23.21
N HIS A 271 -5.15 -4.70 24.51
CA HIS A 271 -6.32 -4.95 25.37
C HIS A 271 -7.45 -3.95 25.14
N ARG A 272 -7.13 -2.71 24.81
CA ARG A 272 -8.13 -1.67 24.50
C ARG A 272 -8.72 -1.89 23.12
N LEU A 273 -7.89 -2.19 22.13
CA LEU A 273 -8.32 -2.55 20.79
C LEU A 273 -9.27 -3.75 20.82
N ASN A 274 -8.90 -4.83 21.51
CA ASN A 274 -9.74 -6.02 21.60
C ASN A 274 -11.12 -5.75 22.20
N ARG A 275 -11.20 -4.92 23.26
CA ARG A 275 -12.49 -4.56 23.83
C ARG A 275 -13.34 -3.78 22.84
N ARG A 276 -12.78 -2.76 22.20
CA ARG A 276 -13.51 -1.95 21.21
C ARG A 276 -13.96 -2.79 20.01
N LEU A 277 -13.07 -3.61 19.47
CA LEU A 277 -13.39 -4.50 18.35
C LEU A 277 -14.50 -5.50 18.73
N ALA A 278 -14.42 -6.09 19.93
CA ALA A 278 -15.46 -6.98 20.42
C ALA A 278 -16.82 -6.27 20.58
N ASP A 279 -16.81 -5.00 21.03
CA ASP A 279 -18.04 -4.20 21.16
C ASP A 279 -18.65 -3.92 19.76
N VAL A 280 -17.81 -3.60 18.76
CA VAL A 280 -18.28 -3.37 17.39
C VAL A 280 -18.80 -4.67 16.75
N LEU A 281 -18.10 -5.78 16.92
CA LEU A 281 -18.54 -7.09 16.40
C LEU A 281 -19.91 -7.48 16.96
N ARG A 282 -20.14 -7.26 18.27
CA ARG A 282 -21.45 -7.51 18.89
C ARG A 282 -22.52 -6.53 18.40
N GLY A 283 -22.16 -5.26 18.18
CA GLY A 283 -23.09 -4.26 17.65
C GLY A 283 -23.55 -4.53 16.22
N HIS A 284 -22.74 -5.24 15.45
CA HIS A 284 -23.08 -5.72 14.09
C HIS A 284 -23.61 -7.17 14.07
N GLU A 285 -23.80 -7.81 15.24
CA GLU A 285 -24.25 -9.20 15.36
C GLU A 285 -23.41 -10.20 14.54
N VAL A 286 -22.10 -9.91 14.37
CA VAL A 286 -21.20 -10.76 13.59
C VAL A 286 -20.91 -12.03 14.35
N ALA A 287 -21.33 -13.16 13.77
CA ALA A 287 -21.04 -14.50 14.30
C ALA A 287 -19.77 -15.07 13.66
N GLY A 288 -18.99 -15.81 14.44
CA GLY A 288 -17.80 -16.51 13.98
C GLY A 288 -16.53 -15.67 14.01
N ASP A 289 -15.61 -15.96 13.10
CA ASP A 289 -14.29 -15.33 12.99
C ASP A 289 -14.23 -14.48 11.71
N PRO A 290 -14.52 -13.17 11.80
CA PRO A 290 -14.46 -12.29 10.63
C PRO A 290 -13.00 -12.10 10.17
N PRO A 291 -12.76 -11.88 8.88
CA PRO A 291 -11.41 -11.71 8.33
C PRO A 291 -10.80 -10.35 8.75
N ILE A 292 -10.44 -10.22 10.01
CA ILE A 292 -9.79 -9.05 10.62
C ILE A 292 -8.51 -9.50 11.31
N ALA A 293 -7.36 -9.04 10.83
CA ALA A 293 -6.08 -9.17 11.50
C ALA A 293 -5.65 -7.83 12.10
N TYR A 294 -4.82 -7.84 13.13
CA TYR A 294 -4.27 -6.61 13.69
C TYR A 294 -2.87 -6.81 14.25
N VAL A 295 -2.08 -5.75 14.22
CA VAL A 295 -0.87 -5.56 15.02
C VAL A 295 -1.10 -4.40 15.98
N SER A 296 -0.48 -4.45 17.17
CA SER A 296 -0.69 -3.42 18.18
C SER A 296 0.59 -3.13 18.91
N LEU A 297 0.99 -1.85 18.94
CA LEU A 297 2.22 -1.32 19.53
C LEU A 297 3.47 -2.06 19.02
N ALA A 298 3.55 -2.28 17.72
CA ALA A 298 4.68 -2.90 17.05
C ALA A 298 5.88 -1.94 16.89
N GLY A 299 5.62 -0.62 17.03
CA GLY A 299 6.62 0.42 16.94
C GLY A 299 6.97 0.80 15.51
N PHE A 300 6.02 0.72 14.58
CA PHE A 300 6.24 1.15 13.20
C PHE A 300 6.65 2.60 13.11
N ASN A 301 7.77 2.87 12.41
CA ASN A 301 8.22 4.21 12.06
C ASN A 301 8.30 4.36 10.54
N LEU A 302 7.21 4.82 9.94
CA LEU A 302 7.12 4.94 8.47
C LEU A 302 7.83 6.20 7.93
N TRP A 303 8.33 7.09 8.81
CA TRP A 303 9.01 8.31 8.40
C TRP A 303 10.49 8.10 8.08
N GLN A 304 11.24 7.39 8.95
CA GLN A 304 12.69 7.24 8.82
C GLN A 304 13.18 5.79 8.73
N ALA A 305 12.28 4.81 8.84
CA ALA A 305 12.61 3.40 8.76
C ALA A 305 12.03 2.77 7.48
N PRO A 306 12.76 2.79 6.36
CA PRO A 306 12.30 2.14 5.12
C PRO A 306 11.98 0.65 5.30
N ASP A 307 12.65 -0.01 6.24
CA ASP A 307 12.44 -1.42 6.56
C ASP A 307 11.06 -1.63 7.20
N ASP A 308 10.54 -0.65 7.97
CA ASP A 308 9.19 -0.73 8.56
C ASP A 308 8.10 -0.57 7.49
N ALA A 309 8.33 0.27 6.47
CA ALA A 309 7.43 0.36 5.33
C ALA A 309 7.40 -0.96 4.53
N LEU A 310 8.54 -1.62 4.39
CA LEU A 310 8.63 -2.95 3.77
C LEU A 310 7.96 -4.02 4.64
N ALA A 311 8.13 -3.98 5.96
CA ALA A 311 7.46 -4.89 6.89
C ALA A 311 5.93 -4.72 6.83
N LEU A 312 5.43 -3.48 6.76
CA LEU A 312 4.01 -3.21 6.56
C LEU A 312 3.52 -3.79 5.22
N HIS A 313 4.25 -3.57 4.14
CA HIS A 313 3.94 -4.14 2.83
C HIS A 313 3.83 -5.68 2.89
N TYR A 314 4.81 -6.32 3.53
CA TYR A 314 4.78 -7.78 3.73
C TYR A 314 3.55 -8.24 4.53
N LEU A 315 3.20 -7.55 5.63
CA LEU A 315 2.00 -7.87 6.42
C LEU A 315 0.72 -7.76 5.57
N VAL A 316 0.54 -6.65 4.85
CA VAL A 316 -0.62 -6.44 3.98
C VAL A 316 -0.75 -7.56 2.95
N ARG A 317 0.36 -7.91 2.30
CA ARG A 317 0.44 -8.98 1.30
C ARG A 317 0.17 -10.35 1.89
N SER A 318 0.75 -10.67 3.07
CA SER A 318 0.65 -12.00 3.70
C SER A 318 -0.79 -12.37 4.05
N VAL A 319 -1.61 -11.37 4.41
CA VAL A 319 -3.03 -11.56 4.71
C VAL A 319 -3.95 -11.19 3.54
N SER A 320 -3.39 -10.68 2.43
CA SER A 320 -4.16 -10.18 1.28
C SER A 320 -5.21 -9.14 1.69
N ALA A 321 -4.79 -8.15 2.48
CA ALA A 321 -5.69 -7.15 3.03
C ALA A 321 -6.31 -6.28 1.92
N ARG A 322 -7.62 -6.04 1.99
CA ARG A 322 -8.33 -5.11 1.10
C ARG A 322 -8.53 -3.75 1.75
N LEU A 323 -8.56 -3.70 3.07
CA LEU A 323 -8.60 -2.47 3.85
C LEU A 323 -7.50 -2.52 4.91
N VAL A 324 -6.71 -1.46 5.00
CA VAL A 324 -5.71 -1.25 6.05
C VAL A 324 -6.09 0.00 6.84
N ILE A 325 -6.15 -0.11 8.16
CA ILE A 325 -6.41 1.02 9.06
C ILE A 325 -5.15 1.27 9.86
N VAL A 326 -4.67 2.51 9.89
CA VAL A 326 -3.52 2.97 10.68
C VAL A 326 -4.01 3.94 11.74
N ASP A 327 -3.92 3.55 13.01
CA ASP A 327 -4.34 4.35 14.18
C ASP A 327 -3.14 4.54 15.14
N ALA A 328 -2.42 5.68 15.12
CA ALA A 328 -2.71 6.87 14.34
C ALA A 328 -1.45 7.39 13.61
N LEU A 329 -1.63 8.43 12.76
CA LEU A 329 -0.53 9.06 12.01
C LEU A 329 0.62 9.51 12.91
N ALA A 330 0.31 10.15 14.04
CA ALA A 330 1.31 10.66 14.97
C ALA A 330 2.24 9.55 15.50
N ASP A 331 1.71 8.36 15.71
CA ASP A 331 2.45 7.23 16.31
C ASP A 331 3.35 6.52 15.29
N VAL A 332 2.99 6.54 14.00
CA VAL A 332 3.85 6.01 12.92
C VAL A 332 4.82 7.05 12.35
N LEU A 333 4.76 8.29 12.86
CA LEU A 333 5.65 9.41 12.54
C LEU A 333 6.68 9.64 13.66
N LEU A 334 7.17 8.59 14.31
CA LEU A 334 8.05 8.67 15.47
C LEU A 334 9.28 9.55 15.22
N GLY A 335 9.37 10.67 15.96
CA GLY A 335 10.45 11.66 15.85
C GLY A 335 10.26 12.70 14.75
N GLY A 336 9.24 12.59 13.91
CA GLY A 336 8.85 13.61 12.93
C GLY A 336 7.88 14.65 13.51
N ASP A 337 7.67 15.73 12.75
CA ASP A 337 6.67 16.76 13.07
C ASP A 337 5.43 16.58 12.19
N GLU A 338 4.30 16.26 12.80
CA GLU A 338 3.02 16.11 12.09
C GLU A 338 2.55 17.39 11.39
N ASN A 339 3.10 18.56 11.78
CA ASN A 339 2.87 19.84 11.11
C ASN A 339 3.85 20.09 9.94
N SER A 340 4.90 19.28 9.82
CA SER A 340 5.85 19.32 8.72
C SER A 340 5.25 18.64 7.49
N ALA A 341 5.09 19.40 6.40
CA ALA A 341 4.62 18.87 5.14
C ALA A 341 5.58 17.78 4.59
N THR A 342 6.88 17.94 4.79
CA THR A 342 7.90 16.99 4.32
C THR A 342 7.79 15.66 5.05
N ASP A 343 7.63 15.68 6.37
CA ASP A 343 7.62 14.48 7.20
C ASP A 343 6.35 13.67 6.97
N THR A 344 5.20 14.37 6.96
CA THR A 344 3.91 13.73 6.65
C THR A 344 3.85 13.17 5.23
N GLN A 345 4.42 13.86 4.23
CA GLN A 345 4.48 13.37 2.86
C GLN A 345 5.28 12.07 2.73
N ALA A 346 6.38 11.91 3.49
CA ALA A 346 7.17 10.68 3.48
C ALA A 346 6.34 9.46 3.94
N VAL A 347 5.60 9.60 5.04
CA VAL A 347 4.70 8.55 5.54
C VAL A 347 3.60 8.23 4.54
N PHE A 348 2.90 9.25 4.02
CA PHE A 348 1.84 9.03 3.02
C PHE A 348 2.36 8.44 1.71
N HIS A 349 3.60 8.77 1.32
CA HIS A 349 4.24 8.14 0.16
C HIS A 349 4.47 6.64 0.39
N ALA A 350 5.01 6.26 1.55
CA ALA A 350 5.21 4.85 1.91
C ALA A 350 3.87 4.08 1.89
N LEU A 351 2.82 4.64 2.49
CA LEU A 351 1.49 4.04 2.51
C LEU A 351 0.87 3.93 1.12
N ARG A 352 1.10 4.93 0.24
CA ARG A 352 0.63 4.90 -1.16
C ARG A 352 1.28 3.78 -1.95
N VAL A 353 2.60 3.58 -1.79
CA VAL A 353 3.31 2.47 -2.45
C VAL A 353 2.70 1.14 -2.06
N VAL A 354 2.38 0.95 -0.77
CA VAL A 354 1.71 -0.27 -0.28
C VAL A 354 0.29 -0.39 -0.86
N ALA A 355 -0.50 0.68 -0.83
CA ALA A 355 -1.86 0.69 -1.34
C ALA A 355 -1.92 0.30 -2.83
N GLU A 356 -1.09 0.92 -3.66
CA GLU A 356 -1.02 0.65 -5.10
C GLU A 356 -0.49 -0.76 -5.41
N ALA A 357 0.57 -1.21 -4.72
CA ALA A 357 1.15 -2.53 -4.97
C ALA A 357 0.20 -3.67 -4.62
N GLU A 358 -0.54 -3.55 -3.51
CA GLU A 358 -1.43 -4.61 -3.02
C GLU A 358 -2.92 -4.36 -3.37
N GLN A 359 -3.22 -3.27 -4.10
CA GLN A 359 -4.59 -2.91 -4.51
C GLN A 359 -5.56 -2.92 -3.32
N CYS A 360 -5.13 -2.31 -2.20
CA CYS A 360 -5.93 -2.15 -0.99
C CYS A 360 -6.23 -0.67 -0.72
N ALA A 361 -7.27 -0.38 0.05
CA ALA A 361 -7.49 0.96 0.60
C ALA A 361 -6.74 1.11 1.93
N VAL A 362 -6.00 2.21 2.10
CA VAL A 362 -5.35 2.54 3.37
C VAL A 362 -6.04 3.74 3.99
N VAL A 363 -6.54 3.59 5.22
CA VAL A 363 -7.22 4.65 5.98
C VAL A 363 -6.37 5.02 7.19
N VAL A 364 -5.90 6.27 7.25
CA VAL A 364 -5.06 6.79 8.33
C VAL A 364 -5.87 7.68 9.24
N ILE A 365 -5.85 7.40 10.54
CA ILE A 365 -6.49 8.25 11.55
C ILE A 365 -5.52 9.37 11.95
N HIS A 366 -6.04 10.61 11.97
CA HIS A 366 -5.27 11.78 12.39
C HIS A 366 -6.07 12.68 13.33
N HIS A 367 -5.40 13.22 14.35
CA HIS A 367 -6.00 14.15 15.32
C HIS A 367 -5.80 15.60 14.85
N SER A 368 -6.91 16.35 14.66
CA SER A 368 -6.85 17.79 14.43
C SER A 368 -6.69 18.56 15.74
N ASN A 369 -6.01 19.72 15.71
CA ASN A 369 -5.84 20.58 16.87
C ASN A 369 -7.12 21.34 17.22
N ARG A 370 -7.35 21.60 18.54
CA ARG A 370 -8.54 22.26 19.13
C ARG A 370 -8.92 23.65 18.57
N ALA A 371 -8.10 24.26 17.74
CA ALA A 371 -8.34 25.63 17.26
C ALA A 371 -9.16 25.72 15.95
N GLY A 372 -9.65 24.58 15.41
CA GLY A 372 -10.38 24.57 14.12
C GLY A 372 -9.56 25.17 12.96
N GLN A 373 -8.32 25.59 13.21
CA GLN A 373 -7.43 26.12 12.19
C GLN A 373 -6.42 25.04 11.79
N TYR A 374 -6.59 24.58 10.62
CA TYR A 374 -5.86 23.58 9.87
C TYR A 374 -4.39 23.92 9.59
N ARG A 375 -3.48 23.94 10.58
CA ARG A 375 -2.06 24.18 10.31
C ARG A 375 -1.34 22.94 9.73
N GLY A 376 -1.79 21.74 10.02
CA GLY A 376 -1.24 20.51 9.41
C GLY A 376 -2.06 19.94 8.25
N SER A 377 -3.33 20.31 8.11
CA SER A 377 -4.29 19.69 7.19
C SER A 377 -4.05 19.97 5.70
N SER A 378 -3.43 21.10 5.34
CA SER A 378 -3.13 21.37 3.92
C SER A 378 -2.10 20.38 3.35
N ALA A 379 -1.12 19.97 4.16
CA ALA A 379 -0.14 18.95 3.78
C ALA A 379 -0.80 17.58 3.66
N ILE A 380 -1.61 17.18 4.62
CA ILE A 380 -2.36 15.92 4.60
C ILE A 380 -3.35 15.92 3.43
N LYS A 381 -4.13 17.01 3.26
CA LYS A 381 -5.06 17.15 2.12
C LYS A 381 -4.35 17.03 0.78
N GLY A 382 -3.11 17.53 0.68
CA GLY A 382 -2.25 17.35 -0.51
C GLY A 382 -1.85 15.88 -0.73
N ALA A 383 -1.52 15.17 0.34
CA ALA A 383 -0.91 13.85 0.31
C ALA A 383 -1.91 12.70 0.10
N VAL A 384 -3.18 12.82 0.53
CA VAL A 384 -4.19 11.75 0.45
C VAL A 384 -5.05 11.84 -0.81
N ASP A 385 -5.74 10.74 -1.14
CA ASP A 385 -6.69 10.67 -2.24
C ASP A 385 -8.10 11.03 -1.77
N SER A 386 -8.48 10.61 -0.56
CA SER A 386 -9.73 10.98 0.09
C SER A 386 -9.48 11.55 1.48
N LEU A 387 -10.20 12.63 1.83
CA LEU A 387 -10.13 13.25 3.15
C LEU A 387 -11.52 13.31 3.75
N LEU A 388 -11.72 12.60 4.85
CA LEU A 388 -12.96 12.52 5.59
C LEU A 388 -12.81 13.22 6.94
N MET A 389 -13.48 14.36 7.09
CA MET A 389 -13.58 15.07 8.37
C MET A 389 -14.64 14.44 9.26
N VAL A 390 -14.33 14.28 10.53
CA VAL A 390 -15.19 13.68 11.56
C VAL A 390 -15.42 14.69 12.66
N GLU A 391 -16.65 15.15 12.77
CA GLU A 391 -17.07 16.12 13.79
C GLU A 391 -18.07 15.48 14.74
N SER A 392 -17.73 15.43 16.01
CA SER A 392 -18.63 14.98 17.06
C SER A 392 -18.13 15.48 18.41
N LYS A 393 -19.05 15.86 19.28
CA LYS A 393 -18.73 16.19 20.68
C LYS A 393 -18.68 14.92 21.51
N PRO A 394 -17.92 14.89 22.63
CA PRO A 394 -17.82 13.70 23.48
C PRO A 394 -19.15 13.16 23.99
N ASP A 395 -20.10 14.04 24.28
CA ASP A 395 -21.41 13.71 24.81
C ASP A 395 -22.53 13.65 23.76
N ASP A 396 -22.19 13.90 22.49
CA ASP A 396 -23.12 13.82 21.38
C ASP A 396 -23.17 12.40 20.81
N ALA A 397 -24.36 11.90 20.51
CA ALA A 397 -24.52 10.62 19.81
C ALA A 397 -24.26 10.80 18.31
N GLN A 398 -24.48 11.99 17.78
CA GLN A 398 -24.28 12.27 16.35
C GLN A 398 -22.81 12.45 16.02
N ILE A 399 -22.45 11.94 14.84
CA ILE A 399 -21.19 12.17 14.16
C ILE A 399 -21.52 12.72 12.78
N ASP A 400 -21.05 13.91 12.48
CA ASP A 400 -21.14 14.50 11.16
C ASP A 400 -19.84 14.22 10.38
N PHE A 401 -19.99 13.83 9.13
CA PHE A 401 -18.90 13.52 8.22
C PHE A 401 -18.94 14.48 7.03
N THR A 402 -17.76 15.03 6.70
CA THR A 402 -17.57 15.84 5.50
C THR A 402 -16.45 15.24 4.65
N VAL A 403 -16.78 14.77 3.45
CA VAL A 403 -15.78 14.38 2.46
C VAL A 403 -15.26 15.66 1.81
N GLU A 404 -14.13 16.18 2.30
CA GLU A 404 -13.53 17.42 1.80
C GLU A 404 -12.71 17.23 0.53
N LYS A 405 -12.26 16.02 0.27
CA LYS A 405 -11.50 15.63 -0.91
C LYS A 405 -11.84 14.21 -1.29
N ASN A 406 -12.02 13.98 -2.58
CA ASN A 406 -12.12 12.66 -3.17
C ASN A 406 -11.61 12.75 -4.61
N ARG A 407 -10.51 12.03 -4.93
CA ARG A 407 -9.95 12.05 -6.29
C ARG A 407 -10.77 11.25 -7.28
N ASP A 408 -11.45 10.21 -6.80
CA ASP A 408 -12.17 9.24 -7.61
C ASP A 408 -13.69 9.49 -7.59
N GLY A 409 -14.15 10.49 -6.83
CA GLY A 409 -15.58 10.78 -6.65
C GLY A 409 -15.89 12.22 -6.26
N GLU A 410 -17.12 12.43 -5.84
CA GLU A 410 -17.62 13.74 -5.42
C GLU A 410 -17.32 14.00 -3.93
N THR A 411 -17.37 15.28 -3.55
CA THR A 411 -17.39 15.73 -2.16
C THR A 411 -18.83 15.85 -1.67
N PHE A 412 -19.11 15.35 -0.47
CA PHE A 412 -20.47 15.38 0.11
C PHE A 412 -20.40 15.31 1.63
N THR A 413 -21.55 15.48 2.29
CA THR A 413 -21.71 15.34 3.73
C THR A 413 -22.69 14.21 4.05
N PHE A 414 -22.46 13.51 5.15
CA PHE A 414 -23.37 12.52 5.69
C PHE A 414 -23.21 12.47 7.22
N ALA A 415 -24.07 11.77 7.90
CA ALA A 415 -24.02 11.65 9.35
C ALA A 415 -24.38 10.26 9.83
N ALA A 416 -23.98 9.94 11.05
CA ALA A 416 -24.33 8.73 11.74
C ALA A 416 -24.68 9.00 13.21
N LEU A 417 -25.47 8.11 13.80
CA LEU A 417 -25.64 8.00 15.24
C LEU A 417 -24.72 6.92 15.79
N ALA A 418 -23.93 7.28 16.79
CA ALA A 418 -23.10 6.36 17.56
C ALA A 418 -23.94 5.69 18.63
N ASN A 419 -24.25 4.43 18.44
CA ASN A 419 -25.06 3.63 19.34
C ASN A 419 -24.16 2.83 20.28
N PHE A 420 -24.00 3.32 21.52
CA PHE A 420 -23.33 2.59 22.59
C PHE A 420 -24.34 1.80 23.38
N GLY A 421 -24.18 0.48 23.44
CA GLY A 421 -24.95 -0.42 24.29
C GLY A 421 -24.06 -1.07 25.36
N PRO A 422 -24.63 -1.91 26.27
CA PRO A 422 -23.84 -2.69 27.22
C PRO A 422 -22.92 -3.67 26.51
N GLY A 423 -21.66 -3.27 26.29
CA GLY A 423 -20.67 -4.08 25.59
C GLY A 423 -20.92 -4.24 24.09
N SER A 424 -21.62 -3.31 23.47
CA SER A 424 -21.84 -3.26 22.01
C SER A 424 -21.71 -1.83 21.49
N PHE A 425 -21.32 -1.71 20.22
CA PHE A 425 -21.25 -0.45 19.50
C PHE A 425 -21.55 -0.67 18.02
N ASN A 426 -22.36 0.21 17.44
CA ASN A 426 -22.50 0.32 16.00
C ASN A 426 -22.83 1.76 15.59
N LEU A 427 -22.65 2.05 14.30
CA LEU A 427 -23.11 3.27 13.68
C LEU A 427 -24.40 3.01 12.87
N SER A 428 -25.37 3.90 12.98
CA SER A 428 -26.57 3.90 12.14
C SER A 428 -26.68 5.20 11.36
N PRO A 429 -27.23 5.19 10.13
CA PRO A 429 -27.38 6.39 9.32
C PRO A 429 -28.19 7.49 10.02
N ALA A 430 -27.78 8.76 9.84
CA ALA A 430 -28.48 9.94 10.34
C ALA A 430 -28.47 11.08 9.32
N ALA A 431 -29.33 12.08 9.50
CA ALA A 431 -29.29 13.28 8.69
C ALA A 431 -28.20 14.24 9.19
N PRO A 432 -27.40 14.85 8.31
CA PRO A 432 -26.37 15.82 8.69
C PRO A 432 -26.93 17.04 9.42
N GLY A 433 -26.15 17.59 10.36
CA GLY A 433 -26.51 18.81 11.08
C GLY A 433 -27.54 18.63 12.21
N GLU A 434 -27.95 17.42 12.49
CA GLU A 434 -28.84 17.12 13.62
C GLU A 434 -28.02 16.64 14.80
N HIS A 435 -27.95 17.43 15.86
CA HIS A 435 -27.27 17.01 17.08
C HIS A 435 -28.23 16.32 18.03
N PHE A 436 -27.89 15.12 18.48
CA PHE A 436 -28.62 14.33 19.44
C PHE A 436 -27.73 14.01 20.65
N SER A 437 -28.24 14.30 21.83
CA SER A 437 -27.60 13.86 23.08
C SER A 437 -27.59 12.32 23.16
N LYS A 438 -26.73 11.75 24.03
CA LYS A 438 -26.70 10.30 24.28
C LYS A 438 -28.07 9.73 24.63
N SER A 439 -28.86 10.48 25.42
CA SER A 439 -30.21 10.08 25.81
C SER A 439 -31.18 10.14 24.64
N GLU A 440 -31.06 11.12 23.75
CA GLU A 440 -31.87 11.19 22.54
C GLU A 440 -31.51 10.07 21.55
N GLY A 441 -30.21 9.78 21.37
CA GLY A 441 -29.74 8.64 20.58
C GLY A 441 -30.26 7.31 21.11
N TYR A 442 -30.27 7.12 22.44
CA TYR A 442 -30.86 5.95 23.06
C TYR A 442 -32.35 5.80 22.71
N VAL A 443 -33.16 6.86 22.87
CA VAL A 443 -34.59 6.83 22.58
C VAL A 443 -34.86 6.51 21.10
N LEU A 444 -34.11 7.11 20.17
CA LEU A 444 -34.27 6.83 18.74
C LEU A 444 -33.95 5.37 18.43
N ARG A 445 -32.87 4.83 18.97
CA ARG A 445 -32.49 3.42 18.81
C ARG A 445 -33.56 2.50 19.38
N TYR A 446 -33.98 2.73 20.63
CA TYR A 446 -35.00 1.91 21.28
C TYR A 446 -36.28 1.82 20.45
N LEU A 447 -36.76 2.97 19.94
CA LEU A 447 -37.94 3.01 19.09
C LEU A 447 -37.73 2.38 17.70
N ALA A 448 -36.52 2.40 17.17
CA ALA A 448 -36.18 1.71 15.91
C ALA A 448 -36.22 0.17 16.08
N GLU A 449 -35.76 -0.34 17.23
CA GLU A 449 -35.68 -1.77 17.52
C GLU A 449 -37.03 -2.35 17.97
N HIS A 450 -37.81 -1.60 18.78
CA HIS A 450 -39.02 -2.10 19.44
C HIS A 450 -40.31 -1.54 18.85
N GLY A 451 -40.20 -0.57 17.92
CA GLY A 451 -41.37 0.11 17.35
C GLY A 451 -42.06 1.05 18.36
N GLU A 452 -43.38 1.24 18.20
CA GLU A 452 -44.18 2.08 19.08
C GLU A 452 -44.18 1.55 20.50
N SER A 453 -43.69 2.35 21.48
CA SER A 453 -43.43 1.91 22.84
C SER A 453 -43.97 2.89 23.89
N GLU A 454 -44.38 2.38 25.08
CA GLU A 454 -44.77 3.22 26.20
C GLU A 454 -43.54 3.99 26.77
N THR A 455 -43.79 5.21 27.24
CA THR A 455 -42.75 6.00 27.92
C THR A 455 -42.06 5.26 29.05
N MET A 456 -42.83 4.45 29.81
CA MET A 456 -42.30 3.68 30.93
C MET A 456 -41.35 2.56 30.48
N ASP A 457 -41.64 1.90 29.36
CA ASP A 457 -40.78 0.84 28.81
C ASP A 457 -39.45 1.40 28.34
N ILE A 458 -39.50 2.53 27.64
CA ILE A 458 -38.28 3.26 27.20
C ILE A 458 -37.45 3.67 28.43
N GLN A 459 -38.10 4.13 29.53
CA GLN A 459 -37.39 4.54 30.73
C GLN A 459 -36.88 3.36 31.56
N ALA A 460 -37.59 2.26 31.61
CA ALA A 460 -37.22 1.08 32.39
C ALA A 460 -36.05 0.31 31.78
N ASN A 461 -35.93 0.36 30.46
CA ASN A 461 -34.86 -0.27 29.72
C ASN A 461 -33.70 0.70 29.41
N ALA A 462 -33.65 1.89 30.02
CA ALA A 462 -32.58 2.85 29.81
C ALA A 462 -31.30 2.37 30.52
N ASP A 463 -30.39 1.80 29.73
CA ASP A 463 -29.13 1.20 30.16
C ASP A 463 -27.92 2.16 30.07
N ILE A 464 -28.00 3.20 29.24
CA ILE A 464 -26.93 4.16 28.97
C ILE A 464 -27.22 5.57 29.48
N CYS A 465 -28.43 5.82 30.01
CA CYS A 465 -28.83 7.11 30.58
C CYS A 465 -29.80 6.89 31.75
N SER A 466 -30.02 7.92 32.58
CA SER A 466 -31.02 7.83 33.64
C SER A 466 -32.45 7.82 33.07
N SER A 467 -33.40 7.20 33.79
CA SER A 467 -34.80 7.21 33.40
C SER A 467 -35.38 8.63 33.22
N SER A 468 -34.91 9.58 34.02
CA SER A 468 -35.28 10.99 33.87
C SER A 468 -34.71 11.63 32.59
N ALA A 469 -33.49 11.30 32.23
CA ALA A 469 -32.87 11.77 31.00
C ALA A 469 -33.52 11.18 29.76
N ALA A 470 -33.87 9.88 29.78
CA ALA A 470 -34.63 9.24 28.72
C ALA A 470 -36.03 9.90 28.54
N ARG A 471 -36.71 10.23 29.62
CA ARG A 471 -37.98 10.96 29.56
C ARG A 471 -37.84 12.34 28.95
N GLN A 472 -36.84 13.13 29.37
CA GLN A 472 -36.57 14.44 28.79
C GLN A 472 -36.23 14.34 27.28
N ALA A 473 -35.46 13.34 26.90
CA ALA A 473 -35.10 13.07 25.51
C ALA A 473 -36.34 12.78 24.64
N ILE A 474 -37.31 12.00 25.14
CA ILE A 474 -38.59 11.75 24.42
C ILE A 474 -39.28 13.09 24.13
N TYR A 475 -39.41 13.98 25.14
CA TYR A 475 -40.07 15.27 24.94
C TYR A 475 -39.30 16.20 24.01
N SER A 476 -37.98 16.22 24.13
CA SER A 476 -37.09 16.99 23.21
C SER A 476 -37.25 16.52 21.76
N LEU A 477 -37.19 15.22 21.54
CA LEU A 477 -37.35 14.62 20.21
C LEU A 477 -38.76 14.84 19.64
N ALA A 478 -39.80 14.78 20.50
CA ALA A 478 -41.19 15.07 20.10
C ALA A 478 -41.35 16.55 19.70
N ALA A 479 -40.74 17.49 20.45
CA ALA A 479 -40.73 18.92 20.12
C ALA A 479 -40.00 19.21 18.80
N ARG A 480 -38.97 18.41 18.47
CA ARG A 480 -38.21 18.48 17.21
C ARG A 480 -38.86 17.67 16.06
N GLY A 481 -40.02 17.04 16.29
CA GLY A 481 -40.73 16.26 15.28
C GLY A 481 -40.03 14.94 14.87
N LYS A 482 -39.09 14.43 15.68
CA LYS A 482 -38.38 13.17 15.40
C LYS A 482 -39.11 11.95 15.96
N VAL A 483 -39.88 12.15 16.99
CA VAL A 483 -40.78 11.14 17.61
C VAL A 483 -42.18 11.71 17.62
N ARG A 484 -43.13 10.88 17.32
CA ARG A 484 -44.57 11.26 17.41
C ARG A 484 -45.25 10.54 18.57
N ARG A 485 -46.16 11.21 19.21
CA ARG A 485 -47.05 10.57 20.14
C ARG A 485 -48.15 9.86 19.36
N VAL A 486 -48.36 8.57 19.64
CA VAL A 486 -49.25 7.71 18.86
C VAL A 486 -50.62 7.56 19.54
N ASP A 487 -50.66 7.66 20.86
CA ASP A 487 -51.91 7.51 21.62
C ASP A 487 -52.79 8.77 21.55
N SER A 488 -54.11 8.56 21.70
CA SER A 488 -55.12 9.63 21.58
C SER A 488 -55.13 10.68 22.72
N GLY A 489 -54.17 10.61 23.67
CA GLY A 489 -54.04 11.57 24.78
C GLY A 489 -55.19 11.52 25.79
N SER A 490 -55.96 10.42 25.89
CA SER A 490 -57.07 10.31 26.86
C SER A 490 -56.54 10.32 28.30
N PRO A 491 -57.22 11.02 29.23
CA PRO A 491 -56.82 11.04 30.64
C PRO A 491 -56.73 9.61 31.23
N GLY A 492 -55.56 9.29 31.83
CA GLY A 492 -55.32 7.99 32.43
C GLY A 492 -54.68 6.92 31.55
N LYS A 493 -54.51 7.16 30.26
CA LYS A 493 -53.73 6.28 29.38
C LYS A 493 -52.23 6.65 29.36
N ARG A 494 -51.39 5.63 29.29
CA ARG A 494 -49.94 5.80 29.20
C ARG A 494 -49.57 6.35 27.84
N ALA A 495 -48.63 7.28 27.79
CA ALA A 495 -48.18 7.89 26.54
C ALA A 495 -47.31 6.89 25.73
N ILE A 496 -47.71 6.64 24.50
CA ILE A 496 -46.99 5.81 23.53
C ILE A 496 -46.34 6.71 22.51
N TYR A 497 -45.07 6.44 22.23
CA TYR A 497 -44.28 7.16 21.24
C TYR A 497 -43.76 6.20 20.19
N GLY A 498 -43.65 6.68 18.93
CA GLY A 498 -43.05 6.01 17.81
C GLY A 498 -42.19 6.99 17.01
N LEU A 499 -41.36 6.49 16.13
CA LEU A 499 -40.57 7.31 15.22
C LEU A 499 -41.52 8.11 14.32
N ALA A 500 -41.21 9.39 14.08
CA ALA A 500 -41.88 10.19 13.07
C ALA A 500 -41.34 9.80 11.71
N ILE A 501 -42.04 8.94 10.98
CA ILE A 501 -41.68 8.53 9.63
C ILE A 501 -41.92 9.75 8.72
N ASN A 502 -40.88 10.31 8.14
CA ASN A 502 -41.01 11.21 7.01
C ASN A 502 -41.31 10.38 5.75
N GLU A 503 -42.55 10.45 5.25
CA GLU A 503 -43.03 9.70 4.07
C GLU A 503 -42.26 9.93 2.73
N PRO A 504 -41.37 10.92 2.54
CA PRO A 504 -40.64 11.03 1.26
C PRO A 504 -39.52 9.99 1.04
N GLU A 505 -38.99 9.35 2.08
CA GLU A 505 -37.82 8.44 1.93
C GLU A 505 -38.19 7.00 1.54
N LEU A 506 -39.45 6.59 1.67
CA LEU A 506 -39.89 5.23 1.29
C LEU A 506 -40.17 5.05 -0.21
N ARG A 507 -40.26 6.14 -1.00
CA ARG A 507 -40.52 6.05 -2.47
C ARG A 507 -39.27 5.84 -3.33
N HIS A 508 -38.06 5.94 -2.77
CA HIS A 508 -36.80 5.68 -3.50
C HIS A 508 -36.15 4.34 -3.18
N ALA A 509 -36.76 3.52 -2.32
CA ALA A 509 -36.25 2.17 -2.01
C ALA A 509 -36.91 1.04 -2.82
N GLU A 510 -37.91 1.37 -3.65
CA GLU A 510 -38.63 0.41 -4.52
C GLU A 510 -38.44 0.69 -6.05
N GLN A 511 -37.49 1.50 -6.43
CA GLN A 511 -37.00 1.62 -7.81
C GLN A 511 -35.50 1.38 -7.85
#